data_50703a728f6e039784d604c5b526ed0f
#
_entry.id   50703a728f6e039784d604c5b526ed0f
#
_cell.length_a   1.000
_cell.length_b   1.000
_cell.length_c   1.000
_cell.angle_alpha   90.00
_cell.angle_beta   90.00
_cell.angle_gamma   90.00
#
_symmetry.space_group_name_H-M   'P 1'
#
loop_
_entity.id
_entity.type
_entity.pdbx_description
1 polymer ?
#
loop_
_entity_poly.entity_id
_entity_poly.type
_entity_poly.pdbx_seq_one_letter_code
_entity_poly.pdbx_strand_id
1 'polypeptide(L)'
;MKRLKLVMIGNGMAGVRTLEELLKIAPDLYDITVFGAEPHPNYNRILLSPVLAGEQTFDDIVLNDLAWYAEHGIELRLGRKVLEIDRIRRQVIADDGSRAAYDRLLIATGSRPFMLPIPGNTLDGVIGYRDIADTRLMLDSATRHRRAVVIGGGLLGLEAAHGLKLRGMDVSVVHNGATLLERQLDERAGRLLQAALEHRGLHFALGKQTSELVGNAAGRISAVRFSDGGSLAADLVVMAAGIRPNIELAQRAGLPCARGILVDDTLQSFDPRIYAVGECVSHRGVAYGLVAPLFEQARVCASHLAMQGYRRYLGSLTSTKLKVTGIELFSAGDFAGGPGTQSITLDDPTTGSYRKLVLKNDVLVGACLYGDTADGAWYLQLIREGRNVAAIRDLLMFGEAAAAGQAPTVTDEPLLLQGAA
;
A
#
# COMPACT_ATOMS: atom_id res chain seq x y z
N MET A 1 -36.36 16.09 -2.35
CA MET A 1 -35.63 16.24 -3.61
C MET A 1 -35.33 14.85 -4.17
N LYS A 2 -35.25 14.70 -5.49
CA LYS A 2 -34.82 13.42 -6.08
C LYS A 2 -33.34 13.23 -5.77
N ARG A 3 -32.96 12.07 -5.19
CA ARG A 3 -31.54 11.73 -4.95
C ARG A 3 -30.78 11.63 -6.26
N LEU A 4 -29.52 12.03 -6.26
CA LEU A 4 -28.60 11.84 -7.38
C LEU A 4 -28.16 10.37 -7.41
N LYS A 5 -27.68 9.92 -8.56
CA LYS A 5 -27.15 8.56 -8.71
C LYS A 5 -25.64 8.57 -8.63
N LEU A 6 -25.08 7.87 -7.64
CA LEU A 6 -23.64 7.61 -7.53
C LEU A 6 -23.37 6.15 -7.88
N VAL A 7 -22.56 5.92 -8.91
CA VAL A 7 -22.03 4.58 -9.20
C VAL A 7 -20.58 4.52 -8.78
N MET A 8 -20.21 3.47 -8.04
CA MET A 8 -18.82 3.17 -7.69
C MET A 8 -18.35 1.87 -8.37
N ILE A 9 -17.19 1.93 -9.02
CA ILE A 9 -16.55 0.77 -9.65
C ILE A 9 -15.36 0.34 -8.80
N GLY A 10 -15.47 -0.84 -8.20
CA GLY A 10 -14.50 -1.40 -7.26
C GLY A 10 -15.00 -1.30 -5.82
N ASN A 11 -14.98 -2.44 -5.11
CA ASN A 11 -15.43 -2.57 -3.72
C ASN A 11 -14.24 -2.71 -2.74
N GLY A 12 -13.11 -2.05 -3.07
CA GLY A 12 -11.91 -2.08 -2.24
C GLY A 12 -11.88 -1.00 -1.15
N MET A 13 -10.84 -1.03 -0.32
CA MET A 13 -10.68 -0.18 0.86
C MET A 13 -10.82 1.32 0.58
N ALA A 14 -10.22 1.83 -0.50
CA ALA A 14 -10.26 3.27 -0.82
C ALA A 14 -11.64 3.74 -1.27
N GLY A 15 -12.33 2.93 -2.09
CA GLY A 15 -13.68 3.23 -2.57
C GLY A 15 -14.68 3.26 -1.43
N VAL A 16 -14.72 2.18 -0.62
CA VAL A 16 -15.66 2.08 0.50
C VAL A 16 -15.36 3.13 1.56
N ARG A 17 -14.08 3.41 1.85
CA ARG A 17 -13.72 4.53 2.73
C ARG A 17 -14.28 5.87 2.22
N THR A 18 -14.32 6.08 0.91
CA THR A 18 -14.93 7.29 0.33
C THR A 18 -16.44 7.32 0.59
N LEU A 19 -17.13 6.18 0.48
CA LEU A 19 -18.55 6.10 0.82
C LEU A 19 -18.81 6.33 2.31
N GLU A 20 -18.02 5.75 3.21
CA GLU A 20 -18.12 6.00 4.65
C GLU A 20 -18.01 7.49 4.99
N GLU A 21 -17.01 8.17 4.41
CA GLU A 21 -16.83 9.61 4.63
C GLU A 21 -17.95 10.44 3.98
N LEU A 22 -18.45 10.03 2.81
CA LEU A 22 -19.58 10.67 2.13
C LEU A 22 -20.87 10.55 2.93
N LEU A 23 -21.19 9.37 3.42
CA LEU A 23 -22.41 9.10 4.20
C LEU A 23 -22.43 9.88 5.53
N LYS A 24 -21.27 10.11 6.16
CA LYS A 24 -21.17 10.99 7.34
C LYS A 24 -21.53 12.45 7.03
N ILE A 25 -21.25 12.92 5.81
CA ILE A 25 -21.44 14.32 5.41
C ILE A 25 -22.83 14.54 4.79
N ALA A 26 -23.27 13.62 3.93
CA ALA A 26 -24.47 13.77 3.12
C ALA A 26 -25.17 12.42 2.89
N PRO A 27 -25.77 11.81 3.91
CA PRO A 27 -26.33 10.44 3.87
C PRO A 27 -27.47 10.27 2.86
N ASP A 28 -28.20 11.33 2.57
CA ASP A 28 -29.41 11.29 1.73
C ASP A 28 -29.19 11.87 0.32
N LEU A 29 -27.97 12.23 -0.04
CA LEU A 29 -27.70 12.92 -1.30
C LEU A 29 -27.78 11.98 -2.52
N TYR A 30 -27.38 10.71 -2.35
CA TYR A 30 -27.26 9.76 -3.45
C TYR A 30 -28.03 8.46 -3.23
N ASP A 31 -28.56 7.93 -4.36
CA ASP A 31 -28.82 6.52 -4.54
C ASP A 31 -27.52 5.87 -5.02
N ILE A 32 -26.94 4.96 -4.23
CA ILE A 32 -25.59 4.43 -4.44
C ILE A 32 -25.64 3.02 -5.00
N THR A 33 -24.95 2.77 -6.12
CA THR A 33 -24.73 1.42 -6.67
C THR A 33 -23.23 1.13 -6.70
N VAL A 34 -22.80 -0.01 -6.14
CA VAL A 34 -21.40 -0.44 -6.07
C VAL A 34 -21.22 -1.72 -6.88
N PHE A 35 -20.22 -1.73 -7.79
CA PHE A 35 -19.82 -2.92 -8.52
C PHE A 35 -18.51 -3.46 -7.95
N GLY A 36 -18.54 -4.69 -7.43
CA GLY A 36 -17.37 -5.45 -6.96
C GLY A 36 -17.06 -6.61 -7.90
N ALA A 37 -15.88 -6.64 -8.50
CA ALA A 37 -15.46 -7.76 -9.34
C ALA A 37 -15.28 -9.07 -8.55
N GLU A 38 -14.90 -8.96 -7.28
CA GLU A 38 -14.81 -10.09 -6.36
C GLU A 38 -16.18 -10.42 -5.75
N PRO A 39 -16.46 -11.71 -5.43
CA PRO A 39 -17.72 -12.12 -4.83
C PRO A 39 -17.76 -11.92 -3.30
N HIS A 40 -17.03 -10.95 -2.79
CA HIS A 40 -16.84 -10.68 -1.36
C HIS A 40 -17.24 -9.26 -1.01
N PRO A 41 -17.80 -9.01 0.21
CA PRO A 41 -17.95 -7.69 0.75
C PRO A 41 -16.60 -7.01 0.93
N ASN A 42 -16.58 -5.74 1.36
CA ASN A 42 -15.33 -5.01 1.57
C ASN A 42 -14.50 -5.65 2.70
N TYR A 43 -13.23 -5.87 2.43
CA TYR A 43 -12.30 -6.46 3.39
C TYR A 43 -10.95 -5.75 3.40
N ASN A 44 -10.20 -5.92 4.49
CA ASN A 44 -8.86 -5.37 4.66
C ASN A 44 -7.82 -6.25 3.94
N ARG A 45 -7.37 -5.80 2.75
CA ARG A 45 -6.37 -6.53 1.95
C ARG A 45 -5.02 -6.68 2.64
N ILE A 46 -4.66 -5.78 3.58
CA ILE A 46 -3.41 -5.88 4.34
C ILE A 46 -3.41 -7.14 5.20
N LEU A 47 -4.58 -7.51 5.69
CA LEU A 47 -4.74 -8.67 6.58
C LEU A 47 -4.81 -10.01 5.85
N LEU A 48 -4.67 -10.05 4.51
CA LEU A 48 -4.50 -11.31 3.78
C LEU A 48 -3.21 -12.03 4.18
N SER A 49 -2.16 -11.30 4.57
CA SER A 49 -0.92 -11.90 5.05
C SER A 49 -1.07 -12.60 6.41
N PRO A 50 -1.70 -12.01 7.44
CA PRO A 50 -2.14 -12.72 8.65
C PRO A 50 -3.05 -13.94 8.38
N VAL A 51 -3.97 -13.86 7.42
CA VAL A 51 -4.79 -15.02 7.03
C VAL A 51 -3.93 -16.13 6.45
N LEU A 52 -3.01 -15.81 5.53
CA LEU A 52 -2.05 -16.77 4.99
C LEU A 52 -1.19 -17.40 6.09
N ALA A 53 -0.75 -16.60 7.06
CA ALA A 53 0.02 -17.05 8.21
C ALA A 53 -0.79 -17.95 9.19
N GLY A 54 -2.12 -17.86 9.16
CA GLY A 54 -3.02 -18.62 10.07
C GLY A 54 -3.34 -17.89 11.36
N GLU A 55 -3.06 -16.61 11.42
CA GLU A 55 -3.34 -15.74 12.57
C GLU A 55 -4.76 -15.22 12.57
N GLN A 56 -5.39 -15.15 11.38
CA GLN A 56 -6.76 -14.67 11.17
C GLN A 56 -7.50 -15.54 10.16
N THR A 57 -8.83 -15.43 10.12
CA THR A 57 -9.71 -16.00 9.10
C THR A 57 -10.10 -14.96 8.05
N PHE A 58 -10.74 -15.39 6.95
CA PHE A 58 -11.29 -14.46 5.96
C PHE A 58 -12.44 -13.62 6.52
N ASP A 59 -13.19 -14.14 7.48
CA ASP A 59 -14.31 -13.41 8.10
C ASP A 59 -13.79 -12.30 9.04
N ASP A 60 -12.68 -12.53 9.75
CA ASP A 60 -12.07 -11.54 10.65
C ASP A 60 -11.58 -10.28 9.92
N ILE A 61 -11.29 -10.38 8.64
CA ILE A 61 -10.75 -9.25 7.86
C ILE A 61 -11.82 -8.45 7.13
N VAL A 62 -13.11 -8.83 7.22
CA VAL A 62 -14.22 -8.06 6.65
C VAL A 62 -14.33 -6.71 7.37
N LEU A 63 -14.35 -5.63 6.60
CA LEU A 63 -14.50 -4.26 7.12
C LEU A 63 -15.96 -3.81 7.14
N ASN A 64 -16.67 -4.06 6.05
CA ASN A 64 -18.07 -3.72 5.90
C ASN A 64 -18.79 -4.96 5.37
N ASP A 65 -19.62 -5.57 6.19
CA ASP A 65 -20.41 -6.74 5.85
C ASP A 65 -21.64 -6.38 5.00
N LEU A 66 -22.40 -7.37 4.57
CA LEU A 66 -23.59 -7.15 3.73
C LEU A 66 -24.68 -6.35 4.46
N ALA A 67 -24.75 -6.46 5.80
CA ALA A 67 -25.71 -5.71 6.60
C ALA A 67 -25.41 -4.21 6.55
N TRP A 68 -24.13 -3.83 6.60
CA TRP A 68 -23.73 -2.44 6.47
C TRP A 68 -24.21 -1.80 5.16
N TYR A 69 -24.10 -2.50 4.02
CA TYR A 69 -24.58 -1.97 2.74
C TYR A 69 -26.11 -1.83 2.74
N ALA A 70 -26.83 -2.80 3.30
CA ALA A 70 -28.28 -2.77 3.40
C ALA A 70 -28.77 -1.62 4.29
N GLU A 71 -28.16 -1.40 5.45
CA GLU A 71 -28.49 -0.31 6.38
C GLU A 71 -28.33 1.07 5.75
N HIS A 72 -27.34 1.22 4.85
CA HIS A 72 -27.08 2.48 4.15
C HIS A 72 -27.80 2.60 2.79
N GLY A 73 -28.66 1.63 2.45
CA GLY A 73 -29.40 1.62 1.20
C GLY A 73 -28.52 1.53 -0.05
N ILE A 74 -27.34 0.92 0.07
CA ILE A 74 -26.40 0.76 -1.03
C ILE A 74 -26.71 -0.52 -1.80
N GLU A 75 -26.95 -0.40 -3.10
CA GLU A 75 -27.05 -1.53 -4.01
C GLU A 75 -25.67 -2.11 -4.30
N LEU A 76 -25.31 -3.22 -3.64
CA LEU A 76 -24.03 -3.88 -3.84
C LEU A 76 -24.16 -5.04 -4.85
N ARG A 77 -23.41 -4.98 -5.95
CA ARG A 77 -23.34 -5.98 -7.01
C ARG A 77 -22.00 -6.71 -6.96
N LEU A 78 -21.94 -7.80 -6.22
CA LEU A 78 -20.77 -8.66 -6.06
C LEU A 78 -20.56 -9.59 -7.26
N GLY A 79 -19.29 -9.92 -7.57
CA GLY A 79 -18.93 -10.76 -8.70
C GLY A 79 -19.32 -10.13 -10.04
N ARG A 80 -19.40 -8.79 -10.11
CA ARG A 80 -19.77 -8.05 -11.32
C ARG A 80 -18.67 -7.10 -11.71
N LYS A 81 -17.99 -7.42 -12.80
CA LYS A 81 -16.91 -6.61 -13.34
C LYS A 81 -17.45 -5.61 -14.36
N VAL A 82 -17.24 -4.33 -14.13
CA VAL A 82 -17.59 -3.31 -15.13
C VAL A 82 -16.61 -3.39 -16.30
N LEU A 83 -17.14 -3.53 -17.51
CA LEU A 83 -16.37 -3.65 -18.74
C LEU A 83 -16.33 -2.36 -19.54
N GLU A 84 -17.34 -1.48 -19.39
CA GLU A 84 -17.47 -0.25 -20.17
C GLU A 84 -18.02 0.92 -19.33
N ILE A 85 -17.53 2.12 -19.59
CA ILE A 85 -18.08 3.39 -19.12
C ILE A 85 -18.51 4.20 -20.35
N ASP A 86 -19.83 4.32 -20.57
CA ASP A 86 -20.41 5.20 -21.58
C ASP A 86 -20.60 6.60 -20.98
N ARG A 87 -19.65 7.48 -21.24
CA ARG A 87 -19.65 8.86 -20.72
C ARG A 87 -20.76 9.72 -21.34
N ILE A 88 -21.16 9.41 -22.57
CA ILE A 88 -22.20 10.18 -23.28
C ILE A 88 -23.56 9.88 -22.68
N ARG A 89 -23.89 8.58 -22.52
CA ARG A 89 -25.15 8.15 -21.90
C ARG A 89 -25.09 8.15 -20.38
N ARG A 90 -23.91 8.37 -19.78
CA ARG A 90 -23.68 8.37 -18.33
C ARG A 90 -24.13 7.06 -17.70
N GLN A 91 -23.62 5.95 -18.20
CA GLN A 91 -23.91 4.63 -17.67
C GLN A 91 -22.65 3.76 -17.66
N VAL A 92 -22.63 2.78 -16.76
CA VAL A 92 -21.66 1.70 -16.78
C VAL A 92 -22.33 0.42 -17.23
N ILE A 93 -21.54 -0.50 -17.84
CA ILE A 93 -22.00 -1.81 -18.31
C ILE A 93 -21.11 -2.86 -17.70
N ALA A 94 -21.71 -3.83 -17.01
CA ALA A 94 -21.01 -4.95 -16.39
C ALA A 94 -20.91 -6.17 -17.32
N ASP A 95 -20.15 -7.17 -16.89
CA ASP A 95 -19.86 -8.41 -17.62
C ASP A 95 -21.09 -9.30 -17.86
N ASP A 96 -22.14 -9.15 -17.04
CA ASP A 96 -23.43 -9.81 -17.23
C ASP A 96 -24.42 -9.02 -18.11
N GLY A 97 -23.99 -7.91 -18.70
CA GLY A 97 -24.81 -6.99 -19.49
C GLY A 97 -25.66 -6.04 -18.67
N SER A 98 -25.65 -6.13 -17.34
CA SER A 98 -26.37 -5.19 -16.48
C SER A 98 -25.79 -3.78 -16.59
N ARG A 99 -26.66 -2.78 -16.41
CA ARG A 99 -26.31 -1.36 -16.58
C ARG A 99 -26.70 -0.57 -15.35
N ALA A 100 -25.96 0.49 -15.06
CA ALA A 100 -26.30 1.48 -14.05
C ALA A 100 -26.03 2.89 -14.58
N ALA A 101 -27.03 3.75 -14.54
CA ALA A 101 -26.86 5.16 -14.90
C ALA A 101 -26.30 5.95 -13.71
N TYR A 102 -25.52 7.01 -13.98
CA TYR A 102 -24.91 7.83 -12.95
C TYR A 102 -25.03 9.33 -13.20
N ASP A 103 -25.16 10.11 -12.14
CA ASP A 103 -24.94 11.55 -12.10
C ASP A 103 -23.50 11.84 -11.67
N ARG A 104 -22.93 10.97 -10.83
CA ARG A 104 -21.51 10.92 -10.44
C ARG A 104 -21.00 9.49 -10.53
N LEU A 105 -19.75 9.34 -10.95
CA LEU A 105 -19.04 8.07 -11.03
C LEU A 105 -17.77 8.14 -10.20
N LEU A 106 -17.55 7.14 -9.35
CA LEU A 106 -16.32 6.95 -8.60
C LEU A 106 -15.57 5.71 -9.11
N ILE A 107 -14.38 5.89 -9.67
CA ILE A 107 -13.50 4.80 -10.10
C ILE A 107 -12.55 4.46 -8.96
N ALA A 108 -12.67 3.26 -8.40
CA ALA A 108 -11.84 2.73 -7.32
C ALA A 108 -11.33 1.32 -7.65
N THR A 109 -10.89 1.13 -8.90
CA THR A 109 -10.49 -0.16 -9.49
C THR A 109 -9.18 -0.72 -8.94
N GLY A 110 -8.44 0.07 -8.16
CA GLY A 110 -7.20 -0.37 -7.51
C GLY A 110 -6.10 -0.76 -8.48
N SER A 111 -5.38 -1.83 -8.16
CA SER A 111 -4.25 -2.34 -8.93
C SER A 111 -4.26 -3.87 -9.00
N ARG A 112 -3.44 -4.42 -9.88
CA ARG A 112 -3.16 -5.86 -10.00
C ARG A 112 -1.70 -6.16 -9.77
N PRO A 113 -1.32 -7.39 -9.43
CA PRO A 113 0.08 -7.83 -9.36
C PRO A 113 0.79 -7.59 -10.69
N PHE A 114 2.04 -7.20 -10.61
CA PHE A 114 2.89 -7.15 -11.78
C PHE A 114 3.46 -8.54 -12.05
N MET A 115 2.89 -9.21 -13.05
CA MET A 115 3.44 -10.47 -13.55
C MET A 115 4.61 -10.16 -14.47
N LEU A 116 5.80 -10.69 -14.15
CA LEU A 116 7.00 -10.49 -14.98
C LEU A 116 6.73 -11.03 -16.39
N PRO A 117 7.05 -10.27 -17.46
CA PRO A 117 6.85 -10.71 -18.83
C PRO A 117 7.99 -11.64 -19.29
N ILE A 118 8.11 -12.79 -18.63
CA ILE A 118 9.13 -13.81 -18.90
C ILE A 118 8.47 -15.11 -19.36
N PRO A 119 9.17 -15.98 -20.10
CA PRO A 119 8.67 -17.29 -20.47
C PRO A 119 8.16 -18.07 -19.27
N GLY A 120 7.02 -18.73 -19.40
CA GLY A 120 6.42 -19.57 -18.38
C GLY A 120 5.61 -18.84 -17.31
N ASN A 121 5.38 -17.52 -17.42
CA ASN A 121 4.63 -16.73 -16.43
C ASN A 121 3.12 -17.07 -16.35
N THR A 122 2.62 -17.94 -17.22
CA THR A 122 1.24 -18.45 -17.25
C THR A 122 1.14 -19.93 -16.90
N LEU A 123 2.23 -20.57 -16.48
CA LEU A 123 2.22 -21.97 -16.04
C LEU A 123 1.33 -22.17 -14.81
N ASP A 124 0.72 -23.34 -14.69
CA ASP A 124 0.03 -23.71 -13.46
C ASP A 124 0.98 -23.68 -12.27
N GLY A 125 0.53 -23.11 -11.14
CA GLY A 125 1.34 -22.86 -9.97
C GLY A 125 2.17 -21.56 -10.01
N VAL A 126 1.99 -20.71 -11.03
CA VAL A 126 2.52 -19.35 -11.07
C VAL A 126 1.39 -18.37 -10.81
N ILE A 127 1.45 -17.66 -9.70
CA ILE A 127 0.37 -16.78 -9.23
C ILE A 127 0.89 -15.40 -8.82
N GLY A 128 0.00 -14.42 -8.78
CA GLY A 128 0.22 -13.18 -8.04
C GLY A 128 -0.13 -13.32 -6.56
N TYR A 129 -0.07 -12.21 -5.83
CA TYR A 129 -0.61 -12.13 -4.48
C TYR A 129 -1.32 -10.80 -4.29
N ARG A 130 -2.66 -10.85 -4.27
CA ARG A 130 -3.44 -9.61 -4.24
C ARG A 130 -4.77 -9.70 -3.51
N ASP A 131 -5.48 -10.82 -3.62
CA ASP A 131 -6.85 -10.96 -3.17
C ASP A 131 -7.10 -12.30 -2.44
N ILE A 132 -8.35 -12.53 -2.05
CA ILE A 132 -8.77 -13.76 -1.37
C ILE A 132 -8.55 -14.99 -2.25
N ALA A 133 -8.76 -14.88 -3.56
CA ALA A 133 -8.58 -16.00 -4.47
C ALA A 133 -7.10 -16.43 -4.53
N ASP A 134 -6.18 -15.47 -4.66
CA ASP A 134 -4.74 -15.71 -4.60
C ASP A 134 -4.33 -16.38 -3.27
N THR A 135 -4.84 -15.85 -2.15
CA THR A 135 -4.55 -16.38 -0.81
C THR A 135 -5.04 -17.83 -0.67
N ARG A 136 -6.25 -18.14 -1.18
CA ARG A 136 -6.78 -19.52 -1.18
C ARG A 136 -5.93 -20.46 -2.01
N LEU A 137 -5.47 -20.02 -3.19
CA LEU A 137 -4.55 -20.81 -4.04
C LEU A 137 -3.23 -21.09 -3.32
N MET A 138 -2.68 -20.12 -2.57
CA MET A 138 -1.48 -20.30 -1.76
C MET A 138 -1.70 -21.32 -0.64
N LEU A 139 -2.81 -21.19 0.10
CA LEU A 139 -3.19 -22.13 1.16
C LEU A 139 -3.37 -23.55 0.63
N ASP A 140 -4.10 -23.71 -0.49
CA ASP A 140 -4.31 -25.01 -1.13
C ASP A 140 -2.99 -25.60 -1.66
N SER A 141 -2.13 -24.79 -2.26
CA SER A 141 -0.80 -25.24 -2.71
C SER A 141 0.08 -25.71 -1.55
N ALA A 142 0.03 -25.05 -0.41
CA ALA A 142 0.81 -25.43 0.78
C ALA A 142 0.39 -26.81 1.35
N THR A 143 -0.85 -27.26 1.10
CA THR A 143 -1.29 -28.61 1.50
C THR A 143 -0.78 -29.73 0.60
N ARG A 144 -0.43 -29.42 -0.66
CA ARG A 144 -0.12 -30.40 -1.71
C ARG A 144 1.35 -30.40 -2.12
N HIS A 145 2.05 -29.31 -1.89
CA HIS A 145 3.38 -29.03 -2.41
C HIS A 145 4.34 -28.58 -1.30
N ARG A 146 5.64 -28.67 -1.56
CA ARG A 146 6.65 -28.40 -0.54
C ARG A 146 7.49 -27.16 -0.82
N ARG A 147 7.76 -26.81 -2.08
CA ARG A 147 8.72 -25.77 -2.44
C ARG A 147 8.01 -24.57 -3.03
N ALA A 148 8.18 -23.43 -2.39
CA ALA A 148 7.70 -22.17 -2.92
C ALA A 148 8.86 -21.23 -3.24
N VAL A 149 8.75 -20.54 -4.37
CA VAL A 149 9.64 -19.44 -4.71
C VAL A 149 8.83 -18.16 -4.78
N VAL A 150 9.21 -17.17 -3.98
CA VAL A 150 8.60 -15.84 -4.01
C VAL A 150 9.52 -14.88 -4.77
N ILE A 151 9.04 -14.29 -5.85
CA ILE A 151 9.81 -13.34 -6.67
C ILE A 151 9.46 -11.93 -6.24
N GLY A 152 10.35 -11.31 -5.47
CA GLY A 152 10.22 -9.95 -4.93
C GLY A 152 10.56 -9.87 -3.45
N GLY A 153 11.62 -9.14 -3.09
CA GLY A 153 12.07 -8.87 -1.71
C GLY A 153 11.42 -7.64 -1.06
N GLY A 154 10.28 -7.21 -1.59
CA GLY A 154 9.45 -6.15 -1.01
C GLY A 154 8.52 -6.67 0.09
N LEU A 155 7.76 -5.76 0.73
CA LEU A 155 6.90 -6.07 1.88
C LEU A 155 5.98 -7.29 1.62
N LEU A 156 5.15 -7.21 0.59
CA LEU A 156 4.18 -8.25 0.28
C LEU A 156 4.84 -9.61 -0.05
N GLY A 157 6.04 -9.58 -0.68
CA GLY A 157 6.81 -10.79 -0.95
C GLY A 157 7.34 -11.45 0.32
N LEU A 158 7.85 -10.67 1.27
CA LEU A 158 8.32 -11.19 2.56
C LEU A 158 7.17 -11.73 3.42
N GLU A 159 6.02 -11.04 3.42
CA GLU A 159 4.80 -11.52 4.08
C GLU A 159 4.29 -12.84 3.48
N ALA A 160 4.25 -12.92 2.13
CA ALA A 160 3.90 -14.16 1.43
C ALA A 160 4.85 -15.31 1.78
N ALA A 161 6.16 -15.04 1.75
CA ALA A 161 7.19 -16.03 2.06
C ALA A 161 7.05 -16.53 3.50
N HIS A 162 6.83 -15.64 4.45
CA HIS A 162 6.62 -16.00 5.85
C HIS A 162 5.35 -16.82 6.04
N GLY A 163 4.23 -16.38 5.49
CA GLY A 163 2.97 -17.10 5.58
C GLY A 163 3.07 -18.52 5.02
N LEU A 164 3.69 -18.71 3.85
CA LEU A 164 3.93 -20.01 3.25
C LEU A 164 4.88 -20.89 4.11
N LYS A 165 5.91 -20.26 4.72
CA LYS A 165 6.80 -20.96 5.67
C LYS A 165 6.04 -21.48 6.89
N LEU A 166 5.16 -20.67 7.47
CA LEU A 166 4.30 -21.09 8.58
C LEU A 166 3.32 -22.21 8.19
N ARG A 167 2.96 -22.30 6.91
CA ARG A 167 2.18 -23.42 6.35
C ARG A 167 3.01 -24.65 6.00
N GLY A 168 4.29 -24.67 6.38
CA GLY A 168 5.17 -25.84 6.24
C GLY A 168 5.91 -25.98 4.93
N MET A 169 5.86 -24.97 4.07
CA MET A 169 6.63 -24.98 2.82
C MET A 169 8.11 -24.63 3.04
N ASP A 170 8.96 -25.15 2.18
CA ASP A 170 10.34 -24.69 2.00
C ASP A 170 10.33 -23.50 1.03
N VAL A 171 10.72 -22.30 1.54
CA VAL A 171 10.50 -21.05 0.84
C VAL A 171 11.80 -20.34 0.53
N SER A 172 11.98 -20.02 -0.76
CA SER A 172 13.07 -19.17 -1.23
C SER A 172 12.53 -17.85 -1.78
N VAL A 173 13.09 -16.73 -1.36
CA VAL A 173 12.81 -15.40 -1.89
C VAL A 173 13.87 -15.01 -2.89
N VAL A 174 13.46 -14.74 -4.13
CA VAL A 174 14.32 -14.25 -5.21
C VAL A 174 14.13 -12.75 -5.36
N HIS A 175 15.21 -11.99 -5.36
CA HIS A 175 15.17 -10.55 -5.50
C HIS A 175 16.33 -10.06 -6.38
N ASN A 176 16.03 -9.13 -7.28
CA ASN A 176 17.03 -8.54 -8.18
C ASN A 176 17.90 -7.47 -7.51
N GLY A 177 17.42 -6.88 -6.40
CA GLY A 177 18.19 -5.96 -5.59
C GLY A 177 19.21 -6.64 -4.67
N ALA A 178 20.15 -5.86 -4.17
CA ALA A 178 21.20 -6.33 -3.26
C ALA A 178 20.72 -6.50 -1.82
N THR A 179 19.62 -5.82 -1.44
CA THR A 179 19.05 -5.84 -0.08
C THR A 179 17.54 -5.94 -0.11
N LEU A 180 16.95 -6.32 1.02
CA LEU A 180 15.50 -6.39 1.17
C LEU A 180 14.90 -5.01 1.45
N LEU A 181 13.67 -4.78 1.00
CA LEU A 181 12.90 -3.55 1.28
C LEU A 181 13.63 -2.24 0.92
N GLU A 182 14.38 -2.19 -0.17
CA GLU A 182 15.21 -1.03 -0.61
C GLU A 182 14.46 0.30 -0.66
N ARG A 183 13.13 0.26 -0.80
CA ARG A 183 12.28 1.45 -0.81
C ARG A 183 11.84 1.90 0.58
N GLN A 184 12.05 1.08 1.59
CA GLN A 184 11.63 1.30 2.98
C GLN A 184 12.78 1.30 3.97
N LEU A 185 13.86 0.62 3.68
CA LEU A 185 15.01 0.45 4.57
C LEU A 185 16.30 0.87 3.86
N ASP A 186 17.26 1.34 4.63
CA ASP A 186 18.62 1.45 4.16
C ASP A 186 19.32 0.08 4.15
N GLU A 187 20.52 0.05 3.61
CA GLU A 187 21.28 -1.20 3.43
C GLU A 187 21.50 -1.95 4.75
N ARG A 188 21.81 -1.21 5.85
CA ARG A 188 22.07 -1.84 7.17
C ARG A 188 20.81 -2.49 7.74
N ALA A 189 19.70 -1.77 7.76
CA ALA A 189 18.43 -2.30 8.22
C ALA A 189 17.93 -3.47 7.34
N GLY A 190 18.13 -3.38 6.02
CA GLY A 190 17.82 -4.47 5.08
C GLY A 190 18.61 -5.75 5.36
N ARG A 191 19.90 -5.64 5.69
CA ARG A 191 20.75 -6.79 6.07
C ARG A 191 20.36 -7.39 7.43
N LEU A 192 20.00 -6.55 8.42
CA LEU A 192 19.48 -7.02 9.69
C LEU A 192 18.19 -7.82 9.52
N LEU A 193 17.29 -7.31 8.68
CA LEU A 193 16.05 -8.00 8.35
C LEU A 193 16.31 -9.33 7.66
N GLN A 194 17.20 -9.38 6.67
CA GLN A 194 17.58 -10.62 5.99
C GLN A 194 18.08 -11.67 6.98
N ALA A 195 19.06 -11.32 7.81
CA ALA A 195 19.63 -12.24 8.81
C ALA A 195 18.56 -12.79 9.76
N ALA A 196 17.66 -11.92 10.24
CA ALA A 196 16.56 -12.33 11.11
C ALA A 196 15.56 -13.28 10.41
N LEU A 197 15.29 -13.09 9.12
CA LEU A 197 14.40 -13.95 8.34
C LEU A 197 15.07 -15.28 7.96
N GLU A 198 16.37 -15.28 7.67
CA GLU A 198 17.18 -16.50 7.47
C GLU A 198 17.19 -17.38 8.73
N HIS A 199 17.34 -16.75 9.89
CA HIS A 199 17.26 -17.46 11.18
C HIS A 199 15.88 -18.11 11.41
N ARG A 200 14.82 -17.60 10.79
CA ARG A 200 13.48 -18.18 10.79
C ARG A 200 13.27 -19.23 9.69
N GLY A 201 14.32 -19.55 8.94
CA GLY A 201 14.33 -20.62 7.93
C GLY A 201 13.78 -20.21 6.57
N LEU A 202 13.82 -18.93 6.22
CA LEU A 202 13.64 -18.46 4.84
C LEU A 202 14.99 -18.48 4.12
N HIS A 203 14.97 -18.75 2.82
CA HIS A 203 16.15 -18.72 1.97
C HIS A 203 16.08 -17.50 1.04
N PHE A 204 17.24 -16.88 0.76
CA PHE A 204 17.32 -15.70 -0.09
C PHE A 204 18.29 -15.89 -1.26
N ALA A 205 17.84 -15.50 -2.43
CA ALA A 205 18.64 -15.37 -3.65
C ALA A 205 18.61 -13.89 -4.10
N LEU A 206 19.45 -13.05 -3.48
CA LEU A 206 19.56 -11.63 -3.76
C LEU A 206 20.48 -11.35 -4.96
N GLY A 207 20.28 -10.23 -5.64
CA GLY A 207 21.01 -9.86 -6.86
C GLY A 207 20.72 -10.81 -8.03
N LYS A 208 19.67 -11.63 -7.96
CA LYS A 208 19.31 -12.62 -8.98
C LYS A 208 18.18 -12.12 -9.86
N GLN A 209 18.42 -12.05 -11.16
CA GLN A 209 17.41 -11.74 -12.14
C GLN A 209 16.75 -13.03 -12.67
N THR A 210 15.45 -13.17 -12.44
CA THR A 210 14.66 -14.27 -13.01
C THR A 210 14.54 -14.08 -14.54
N SER A 211 14.92 -15.09 -15.30
CA SER A 211 14.87 -15.09 -16.75
C SER A 211 13.76 -15.95 -17.36
N GLU A 212 13.41 -17.04 -16.68
CA GLU A 212 12.43 -18.01 -17.17
C GLU A 212 11.79 -18.79 -16.02
N LEU A 213 10.55 -19.20 -16.20
CA LEU A 213 9.84 -20.16 -15.37
C LEU A 213 9.68 -21.46 -16.17
N VAL A 214 10.26 -22.55 -15.67
CA VAL A 214 10.32 -23.83 -16.37
C VAL A 214 9.14 -24.70 -15.97
N GLY A 215 8.37 -25.17 -16.95
CA GLY A 215 7.27 -26.11 -16.76
C GLY A 215 7.71 -27.57 -16.82
N ASN A 216 6.95 -28.45 -16.17
CA ASN A 216 7.04 -29.88 -16.38
C ASN A 216 6.16 -30.34 -17.57
N ALA A 217 6.15 -31.63 -17.89
CA ALA A 217 5.34 -32.18 -18.98
C ALA A 217 3.82 -31.98 -18.81
N ALA A 218 3.34 -31.73 -17.60
CA ALA A 218 1.94 -31.43 -17.30
C ALA A 218 1.59 -29.92 -17.38
N GLY A 219 2.52 -29.06 -17.81
CA GLY A 219 2.30 -27.60 -17.89
C GLY A 219 2.34 -26.88 -16.55
N ARG A 220 2.83 -27.54 -15.48
CA ARG A 220 2.96 -26.96 -14.15
C ARG A 220 4.39 -26.50 -13.91
N ILE A 221 4.55 -25.43 -13.12
CA ILE A 221 5.86 -24.91 -12.68
C ILE A 221 6.69 -26.04 -12.02
N SER A 222 7.98 -26.08 -12.34
CA SER A 222 8.94 -27.03 -11.76
C SER A 222 10.24 -26.36 -11.33
N ALA A 223 10.62 -25.24 -11.94
CA ALA A 223 11.81 -24.48 -11.55
C ALA A 223 11.74 -23.01 -11.99
N VAL A 224 12.47 -22.17 -11.24
CA VAL A 224 12.79 -20.77 -11.59
C VAL A 224 14.22 -20.72 -12.07
N ARG A 225 14.48 -20.18 -13.28
CA ARG A 225 15.83 -20.04 -13.85
C ARG A 225 16.28 -18.58 -13.80
N PHE A 226 17.55 -18.37 -13.56
CA PHE A 226 18.18 -17.05 -13.48
C PHE A 226 19.02 -16.74 -14.73
N SER A 227 19.25 -15.44 -14.95
CA SER A 227 20.06 -14.98 -16.08
C SER A 227 21.53 -15.41 -16.02
N ASP A 228 22.04 -15.76 -14.85
CA ASP A 228 23.41 -16.27 -14.63
C ASP A 228 23.52 -17.81 -14.80
N GLY A 229 22.44 -18.47 -15.21
CA GLY A 229 22.38 -19.91 -15.41
C GLY A 229 22.00 -20.73 -14.17
N GLY A 230 21.92 -20.11 -12.99
CA GLY A 230 21.43 -20.76 -11.77
C GLY A 230 19.92 -21.06 -11.85
N SER A 231 19.45 -21.97 -10.99
CA SER A 231 18.02 -22.30 -10.90
C SER A 231 17.62 -22.74 -9.49
N LEU A 232 16.32 -22.59 -9.19
CA LEU A 232 15.67 -23.08 -7.99
C LEU A 232 14.48 -23.96 -8.38
N ALA A 233 14.37 -25.13 -7.78
CA ALA A 233 13.19 -25.97 -7.94
C ALA A 233 11.99 -25.33 -7.24
N ALA A 234 10.82 -25.35 -7.87
CA ALA A 234 9.60 -24.73 -7.36
C ALA A 234 8.36 -25.54 -7.74
N ASP A 235 7.47 -25.69 -6.80
CA ASP A 235 6.14 -26.27 -6.99
C ASP A 235 5.05 -25.16 -7.00
N LEU A 236 5.40 -23.98 -6.43
CA LEU A 236 4.62 -22.76 -6.43
C LEU A 236 5.55 -21.57 -6.67
N VAL A 237 5.15 -20.64 -7.53
CA VAL A 237 5.82 -19.35 -7.72
C VAL A 237 4.83 -18.22 -7.42
N VAL A 238 5.19 -17.38 -6.46
CA VAL A 238 4.41 -16.16 -6.12
C VAL A 238 5.12 -14.93 -6.65
N MET A 239 4.50 -14.23 -7.60
CA MET A 239 5.04 -12.97 -8.14
C MET A 239 4.60 -11.79 -7.27
N ALA A 240 5.53 -11.25 -6.48
CA ALA A 240 5.38 -10.08 -5.63
C ALA A 240 6.31 -8.92 -6.04
N ALA A 241 6.57 -8.79 -7.35
CA ALA A 241 7.51 -7.81 -7.94
C ALA A 241 6.91 -6.40 -8.14
N GLY A 242 5.83 -6.09 -7.43
CA GLY A 242 5.14 -4.80 -7.49
C GLY A 242 3.72 -4.90 -8.05
N ILE A 243 3.12 -3.74 -8.28
CA ILE A 243 1.73 -3.62 -8.74
C ILE A 243 1.62 -2.73 -9.98
N ARG A 244 0.52 -2.92 -10.72
CA ARG A 244 0.13 -2.07 -11.85
C ARG A 244 -1.28 -1.52 -11.60
N PRO A 245 -1.47 -0.19 -11.61
CA PRO A 245 -2.79 0.43 -11.55
C PRO A 245 -3.74 -0.10 -12.62
N ASN A 246 -5.00 -0.36 -12.25
CA ASN A 246 -6.03 -0.81 -13.19
C ASN A 246 -6.65 0.40 -13.88
N ILE A 247 -6.10 0.79 -15.02
CA ILE A 247 -6.46 1.99 -15.77
C ILE A 247 -7.19 1.70 -17.09
N GLU A 248 -7.23 0.45 -17.52
CA GLU A 248 -7.70 0.06 -18.86
C GLU A 248 -9.16 0.47 -19.11
N LEU A 249 -10.01 0.38 -18.07
CA LEU A 249 -11.40 0.81 -18.15
C LEU A 249 -11.52 2.32 -18.37
N ALA A 250 -10.74 3.10 -17.63
CA ALA A 250 -10.68 4.55 -17.75
C ALA A 250 -10.11 4.99 -19.11
N GLN A 251 -9.06 4.32 -19.59
CA GLN A 251 -8.47 4.58 -20.91
C GLN A 251 -9.47 4.31 -22.05
N ARG A 252 -10.19 3.17 -22.01
CA ARG A 252 -11.23 2.89 -23.01
C ARG A 252 -12.37 3.89 -22.99
N ALA A 253 -12.66 4.47 -21.81
CA ALA A 253 -13.63 5.56 -21.67
C ALA A 253 -13.10 6.93 -22.13
N GLY A 254 -11.85 7.02 -22.62
CA GLY A 254 -11.22 8.27 -23.06
C GLY A 254 -10.84 9.21 -21.91
N LEU A 255 -10.62 8.69 -20.71
CA LEU A 255 -10.06 9.47 -19.60
C LEU A 255 -8.54 9.51 -19.70
N PRO A 256 -7.90 10.67 -19.52
CA PRO A 256 -6.45 10.78 -19.50
C PRO A 256 -5.84 9.92 -18.40
N CYS A 257 -4.85 9.11 -18.77
CA CYS A 257 -4.09 8.23 -17.88
C CYS A 257 -2.60 8.34 -18.17
N ALA A 258 -1.80 8.27 -17.11
CA ALA A 258 -0.36 8.04 -17.18
C ALA A 258 -0.05 6.70 -16.49
N ARG A 259 0.74 6.72 -15.42
CA ARG A 259 0.92 5.54 -14.57
C ARG A 259 -0.37 5.12 -13.87
N GLY A 260 -1.28 6.07 -13.62
CA GLY A 260 -2.63 5.91 -13.08
C GLY A 260 -3.60 6.84 -13.81
N ILE A 261 -4.87 6.84 -13.43
CA ILE A 261 -5.90 7.78 -13.90
C ILE A 261 -5.51 9.18 -13.41
N LEU A 262 -5.41 10.16 -14.32
CA LEU A 262 -5.04 11.51 -13.94
C LEU A 262 -6.21 12.20 -13.25
N VAL A 263 -5.94 12.73 -12.06
CA VAL A 263 -6.90 13.52 -11.27
C VAL A 263 -6.27 14.82 -10.79
N ASP A 264 -7.11 15.80 -10.53
CA ASP A 264 -6.74 17.07 -9.91
C ASP A 264 -6.69 16.96 -8.37
N ASP A 265 -6.49 18.08 -7.68
CA ASP A 265 -6.43 18.16 -6.22
C ASP A 265 -7.75 17.86 -5.52
N THR A 266 -8.84 17.68 -6.27
CA THR A 266 -10.16 17.32 -5.78
C THR A 266 -10.49 15.84 -6.01
N LEU A 267 -9.53 15.08 -6.57
CA LEU A 267 -9.69 13.70 -7.04
C LEU A 267 -10.67 13.57 -8.22
N GLN A 268 -10.99 14.66 -8.89
CA GLN A 268 -11.81 14.69 -10.10
C GLN A 268 -10.94 14.39 -11.32
N SER A 269 -11.45 13.59 -12.25
CA SER A 269 -10.81 13.34 -13.54
C SER A 269 -11.06 14.48 -14.52
N PHE A 270 -10.57 14.35 -15.74
CA PHE A 270 -10.90 15.28 -16.84
C PHE A 270 -12.42 15.44 -17.05
N ASP A 271 -13.21 14.39 -16.81
CA ASP A 271 -14.67 14.47 -16.84
C ASP A 271 -15.20 14.96 -15.49
N PRO A 272 -15.90 16.10 -15.39
CA PRO A 272 -16.33 16.68 -14.13
C PRO A 272 -17.37 15.85 -13.36
N ARG A 273 -17.86 14.75 -13.92
CA ARG A 273 -18.75 13.80 -13.25
C ARG A 273 -18.04 12.58 -12.73
N ILE A 274 -16.76 12.39 -13.09
CA ILE A 274 -15.99 11.18 -12.78
C ILE A 274 -14.86 11.51 -11.84
N TYR A 275 -14.86 10.87 -10.69
CA TYR A 275 -13.83 10.90 -9.66
C TYR A 275 -13.06 9.60 -9.66
N ALA A 276 -11.83 9.61 -9.17
CA ALA A 276 -11.09 8.38 -8.94
C ALA A 276 -10.28 8.45 -7.64
N VAL A 277 -10.18 7.31 -6.93
CA VAL A 277 -9.43 7.19 -5.68
C VAL A 277 -8.68 5.87 -5.63
N GLY A 278 -7.64 5.81 -4.82
CA GLY A 278 -6.92 4.58 -4.56
C GLY A 278 -5.74 4.35 -5.50
N GLU A 279 -5.27 3.12 -5.56
CA GLU A 279 -4.06 2.74 -6.31
C GLU A 279 -4.20 2.89 -7.84
N CYS A 280 -5.42 3.06 -8.35
CA CYS A 280 -5.63 3.34 -9.78
C CYS A 280 -5.33 4.80 -10.17
N VAL A 281 -5.07 5.68 -9.21
CA VAL A 281 -4.91 7.12 -9.41
C VAL A 281 -3.46 7.53 -9.59
N SER A 282 -3.22 8.54 -10.45
CA SER A 282 -2.01 9.34 -10.51
C SER A 282 -2.34 10.79 -10.23
N HIS A 283 -1.91 11.30 -9.08
CA HIS A 283 -2.08 12.69 -8.67
C HIS A 283 -0.72 13.39 -8.68
N ARG A 284 -0.59 14.51 -9.41
CA ARG A 284 0.67 15.26 -9.57
C ARG A 284 1.87 14.37 -9.96
N GLY A 285 1.63 13.35 -10.80
CA GLY A 285 2.66 12.40 -11.25
C GLY A 285 2.96 11.25 -10.27
N VAL A 286 2.34 11.23 -9.08
CA VAL A 286 2.58 10.20 -8.06
C VAL A 286 1.39 9.23 -8.00
N ALA A 287 1.69 7.92 -7.97
CA ALA A 287 0.74 6.87 -7.66
C ALA A 287 1.13 6.20 -6.33
N TYR A 288 0.21 6.15 -5.39
CA TYR A 288 0.44 5.63 -4.04
C TYR A 288 -0.04 4.17 -3.94
N GLY A 289 0.75 3.33 -3.25
CA GLY A 289 0.42 1.93 -2.96
C GLY A 289 0.29 1.63 -1.47
N LEU A 290 0.21 2.65 -0.61
CA LEU A 290 0.02 2.53 0.84
C LEU A 290 -1.37 3.05 1.23
N VAL A 291 -1.97 2.47 2.26
CA VAL A 291 -3.37 2.76 2.64
C VAL A 291 -3.59 4.18 3.16
N ALA A 292 -2.65 4.73 3.94
CA ALA A 292 -2.82 6.06 4.54
C ALA A 292 -3.06 7.16 3.49
N PRO A 293 -2.24 7.29 2.42
CA PRO A 293 -2.52 8.21 1.32
C PRO A 293 -3.90 7.99 0.67
N LEU A 294 -4.31 6.73 0.50
CA LEU A 294 -5.59 6.41 -0.14
C LEU A 294 -6.78 6.84 0.72
N PHE A 295 -6.65 6.78 2.04
CA PHE A 295 -7.68 7.28 2.97
C PHE A 295 -7.72 8.80 3.03
N GLU A 296 -6.57 9.49 2.83
CA GLU A 296 -6.54 10.94 2.66
C GLU A 296 -7.27 11.36 1.37
N GLN A 297 -7.01 10.64 0.26
CA GLN A 297 -7.74 10.82 -1.00
C GLN A 297 -9.25 10.62 -0.80
N ALA A 298 -9.65 9.55 -0.08
CA ALA A 298 -11.04 9.23 0.19
C ALA A 298 -11.79 10.39 0.88
N ARG A 299 -11.18 11.01 1.92
CA ARG A 299 -11.78 12.15 2.63
C ARG A 299 -11.94 13.38 1.73
N VAL A 300 -10.96 13.65 0.87
CA VAL A 300 -11.06 14.78 -0.08
C VAL A 300 -12.13 14.51 -1.10
N CYS A 301 -12.13 13.34 -1.74
CA CYS A 301 -13.11 12.94 -2.74
C CYS A 301 -14.55 12.99 -2.18
N ALA A 302 -14.75 12.46 -0.97
CA ALA A 302 -16.05 12.49 -0.28
C ALA A 302 -16.57 13.93 -0.07
N SER A 303 -15.72 14.87 0.35
CA SER A 303 -16.07 16.28 0.50
C SER A 303 -16.56 16.90 -0.82
N HIS A 304 -15.94 16.55 -1.95
CA HIS A 304 -16.34 17.05 -3.26
C HIS A 304 -17.62 16.36 -3.78
N LEU A 305 -17.75 15.04 -3.58
CA LEU A 305 -18.98 14.32 -3.87
C LEU A 305 -20.15 14.85 -3.04
N ALA A 306 -19.93 15.25 -1.79
CA ALA A 306 -20.93 15.89 -0.91
C ALA A 306 -21.22 17.36 -1.29
N MET A 307 -20.63 17.88 -2.37
CA MET A 307 -20.79 19.26 -2.86
C MET A 307 -20.30 20.36 -1.88
N GLN A 308 -19.50 20.02 -0.90
CA GLN A 308 -18.90 20.98 0.04
C GLN A 308 -17.69 21.70 -0.56
N GLY A 309 -16.86 20.99 -1.32
CA GLY A 309 -15.82 21.53 -2.21
C GLY A 309 -14.61 22.21 -1.58
N TYR A 310 -14.43 22.18 -0.26
CA TYR A 310 -13.38 22.95 0.43
C TYR A 310 -12.04 22.23 0.59
N ARG A 311 -12.01 20.88 0.55
CA ARG A 311 -10.78 20.09 0.76
C ARG A 311 -9.95 20.01 -0.51
N ARG A 312 -8.62 19.92 -0.36
CA ARG A 312 -7.66 19.64 -1.42
C ARG A 312 -6.70 18.55 -1.02
N TYR A 313 -6.38 17.66 -1.94
CA TYR A 313 -5.34 16.66 -1.78
C TYR A 313 -4.04 17.22 -2.38
N LEU A 314 -3.06 17.52 -1.55
CA LEU A 314 -1.78 18.09 -2.01
C LEU A 314 -0.65 17.04 -2.14
N GLY A 315 -0.99 15.77 -1.95
CA GLY A 315 -0.06 14.67 -1.82
C GLY A 315 0.07 14.21 -0.37
N SER A 316 0.71 13.09 -0.17
CA SER A 316 0.96 12.51 1.16
C SER A 316 2.45 12.31 1.38
N LEU A 317 2.93 12.71 2.55
CA LEU A 317 4.22 12.25 3.05
C LEU A 317 4.06 10.78 3.47
N THR A 318 4.75 9.91 2.76
CA THR A 318 4.69 8.48 3.06
C THR A 318 5.61 8.15 4.24
N SER A 319 5.06 7.47 5.21
CA SER A 319 5.82 6.73 6.21
C SER A 319 5.45 5.26 6.11
N THR A 320 6.41 4.42 6.39
CA THR A 320 6.21 2.97 6.43
C THR A 320 6.39 2.52 7.87
N LYS A 321 5.31 2.06 8.50
CA LYS A 321 5.35 1.33 9.77
C LYS A 321 4.92 -0.09 9.47
N LEU A 322 5.85 -1.02 9.60
CA LEU A 322 5.67 -2.41 9.24
C LEU A 322 5.98 -3.31 10.42
N LYS A 323 5.29 -4.43 10.48
CA LYS A 323 5.64 -5.55 11.32
C LYS A 323 5.83 -6.77 10.44
N VAL A 324 7.05 -6.93 9.93
CA VAL A 324 7.38 -8.08 9.10
C VAL A 324 7.71 -9.25 10.01
N THR A 325 6.83 -10.24 10.03
CA THR A 325 7.07 -11.46 10.83
C THR A 325 7.42 -11.22 12.30
N GLY A 326 6.84 -10.18 12.91
CA GLY A 326 7.12 -9.81 14.30
C GLY A 326 8.32 -8.87 14.50
N ILE A 327 9.00 -8.44 13.43
CA ILE A 327 10.05 -7.43 13.47
C ILE A 327 9.43 -6.07 13.19
N GLU A 328 9.58 -5.14 14.13
CA GLU A 328 9.10 -3.78 14.00
C GLU A 328 10.05 -2.96 13.11
N LEU A 329 9.49 -2.30 12.11
CA LEU A 329 10.21 -1.48 11.14
C LEU A 329 9.48 -0.14 10.97
N PHE A 330 10.24 0.93 10.86
CA PHE A 330 9.71 2.24 10.53
C PHE A 330 10.66 2.99 9.59
N SER A 331 10.10 3.67 8.61
CA SER A 331 10.84 4.66 7.83
C SER A 331 9.93 5.81 7.38
N ALA A 332 10.52 6.98 7.25
CA ALA A 332 9.84 8.18 6.79
C ALA A 332 10.81 9.13 6.08
N GLY A 333 10.29 9.90 5.14
CA GLY A 333 11.04 10.92 4.42
C GLY A 333 12.22 10.36 3.61
N ASP A 334 13.27 11.17 3.47
CA ASP A 334 14.51 10.80 2.78
C ASP A 334 15.48 10.10 3.75
N PHE A 335 15.17 8.85 4.11
CA PHE A 335 16.00 8.04 5.00
C PHE A 335 17.30 7.54 4.35
N ALA A 336 17.37 7.53 3.03
CA ALA A 336 18.61 7.19 2.33
C ALA A 336 19.66 8.28 2.53
N GLY A 337 19.24 9.53 2.44
CA GLY A 337 20.11 10.70 2.44
C GLY A 337 20.82 10.88 1.09
N GLY A 338 21.57 11.97 0.97
CA GLY A 338 22.25 12.31 -0.27
C GLY A 338 23.18 13.52 -0.09
N PRO A 339 23.61 14.16 -1.16
CA PRO A 339 24.47 15.34 -1.09
C PRO A 339 23.86 16.44 -0.20
N GLY A 340 24.66 16.96 0.72
CA GLY A 340 24.23 18.02 1.66
C GLY A 340 23.38 17.51 2.83
N THR A 341 23.26 16.20 3.04
CA THR A 341 22.65 15.62 4.25
C THR A 341 23.73 15.10 5.20
N GLN A 342 23.37 15.01 6.48
CA GLN A 342 24.16 14.38 7.54
C GLN A 342 23.34 13.24 8.13
N SER A 343 23.97 12.08 8.38
CA SER A 343 23.32 10.95 9.03
C SER A 343 23.87 10.75 10.42
N ILE A 344 22.95 10.51 11.38
CA ILE A 344 23.27 10.03 12.73
C ILE A 344 22.77 8.61 12.82
N THR A 345 23.60 7.68 13.28
CA THR A 345 23.24 6.25 13.38
C THR A 345 23.52 5.71 14.77
N LEU A 346 22.62 4.89 15.25
CA LEU A 346 22.80 4.05 16.45
C LEU A 346 22.54 2.60 16.03
N ASP A 347 23.54 1.75 16.20
CA ASP A 347 23.46 0.31 15.94
C ASP A 347 23.77 -0.42 17.23
N ASP A 348 22.77 -1.05 17.85
CA ASP A 348 22.93 -1.81 19.09
C ASP A 348 22.74 -3.30 18.82
N PRO A 349 23.85 -4.05 18.67
CA PRO A 349 23.77 -5.49 18.44
C PRO A 349 23.26 -6.27 19.67
N THR A 350 23.26 -5.66 20.86
CA THR A 350 22.79 -6.33 22.10
C THR A 350 21.27 -6.43 22.11
N THR A 351 20.59 -5.35 21.76
CA THR A 351 19.12 -5.31 21.64
C THR A 351 18.64 -5.70 20.24
N GLY A 352 19.55 -5.80 19.28
CA GLY A 352 19.20 -6.03 17.87
C GLY A 352 18.45 -4.84 17.24
N SER A 353 18.68 -3.62 17.75
CA SER A 353 18.02 -2.41 17.23
C SER A 353 18.97 -1.55 16.38
N TYR A 354 18.38 -0.91 15.38
CA TYR A 354 19.10 0.05 14.53
C TYR A 354 18.25 1.29 14.30
N ARG A 355 18.88 2.44 14.38
CA ARG A 355 18.24 3.74 14.16
C ARG A 355 19.15 4.61 13.32
N LYS A 356 18.60 5.18 12.24
CA LYS A 356 19.27 6.18 11.38
C LYS A 356 18.37 7.39 11.22
N LEU A 357 18.92 8.57 11.49
CA LEU A 357 18.27 9.85 11.28
C LEU A 357 19.06 10.65 10.26
N VAL A 358 18.39 11.27 9.31
CA VAL A 358 18.98 12.06 8.24
C VAL A 358 18.56 13.52 8.40
N LEU A 359 19.55 14.39 8.51
CA LEU A 359 19.36 15.83 8.68
C LEU A 359 19.88 16.59 7.45
N LYS A 360 19.20 17.71 7.15
CA LYS A 360 19.64 18.69 6.16
C LYS A 360 19.44 20.09 6.74
N ASN A 361 20.51 20.86 6.91
CA ASN A 361 20.48 22.21 7.51
C ASN A 361 19.75 22.20 8.87
N ASP A 362 20.10 21.28 9.74
CA ASP A 362 19.48 21.06 11.06
C ASP A 362 17.96 20.82 11.04
N VAL A 363 17.41 20.36 9.93
CA VAL A 363 16.04 19.85 9.80
C VAL A 363 16.08 18.35 9.60
N LEU A 364 15.27 17.60 10.36
CA LEU A 364 15.11 16.17 10.15
C LEU A 364 14.35 15.93 8.85
N VAL A 365 14.98 15.25 7.87
CA VAL A 365 14.41 14.97 6.55
C VAL A 365 14.11 13.49 6.34
N GLY A 366 14.71 12.61 7.13
CA GLY A 366 14.47 11.16 7.03
C GLY A 366 14.78 10.41 8.31
N ALA A 367 14.09 9.28 8.50
CA ALA A 367 14.30 8.35 9.61
C ALA A 367 14.12 6.91 9.13
N CYS A 368 14.99 6.00 9.61
CA CYS A 368 14.89 4.55 9.41
C CYS A 368 15.15 3.85 10.74
N LEU A 369 14.19 3.07 11.22
CA LEU A 369 14.24 2.36 12.51
C LEU A 369 14.01 0.87 12.28
N TYR A 370 14.76 0.04 12.98
CA TYR A 370 14.65 -1.41 12.99
C TYR A 370 14.65 -1.92 14.44
N GLY A 371 13.72 -2.80 14.77
CA GLY A 371 13.56 -3.40 16.10
C GLY A 371 12.79 -2.49 17.07
N ASP A 372 13.36 -1.36 17.45
CA ASP A 372 12.67 -0.32 18.24
C ASP A 372 12.14 0.80 17.34
N THR A 373 10.83 0.93 17.28
CA THR A 373 10.13 1.94 16.44
C THR A 373 9.26 2.90 17.26
N ALA A 374 9.39 2.93 18.58
CA ALA A 374 8.53 3.70 19.46
C ALA A 374 8.46 5.19 19.09
N ASP A 375 9.60 5.81 18.77
CA ASP A 375 9.70 7.23 18.41
C ASP A 375 9.33 7.54 16.93
N GLY A 376 8.94 6.55 16.14
CA GLY A 376 8.68 6.74 14.70
C GLY A 376 7.63 7.81 14.40
N ALA A 377 6.56 7.87 15.19
CA ALA A 377 5.51 8.89 15.04
C ALA A 377 6.04 10.31 15.29
N TRP A 378 6.88 10.48 16.31
CA TRP A 378 7.51 11.77 16.64
C TRP A 378 8.48 12.21 15.52
N TYR A 379 9.33 11.31 15.01
CA TYR A 379 10.19 11.64 13.87
C TYR A 379 9.39 12.03 12.63
N LEU A 380 8.28 11.32 12.34
CA LEU A 380 7.40 11.70 11.24
C LEU A 380 6.82 13.10 11.42
N GLN A 381 6.45 13.48 12.65
CA GLN A 381 5.96 14.79 12.95
C GLN A 381 7.03 15.86 12.72
N LEU A 382 8.27 15.65 13.22
CA LEU A 382 9.40 16.55 12.98
C LEU A 382 9.69 16.75 11.47
N ILE A 383 9.63 15.66 10.69
CA ILE A 383 9.82 15.73 9.23
C ILE A 383 8.70 16.55 8.57
N ARG A 384 7.43 16.35 8.98
CA ARG A 384 6.28 17.08 8.45
C ARG A 384 6.32 18.58 8.76
N GLU A 385 6.72 18.93 9.96
CA GLU A 385 6.82 20.31 10.42
C GLU A 385 8.01 21.04 9.80
N GLY A 386 9.03 20.32 9.32
CA GLY A 386 10.26 20.91 8.82
C GLY A 386 10.98 21.76 9.87
N ARG A 387 10.79 21.42 11.16
CA ARG A 387 11.30 22.20 12.29
C ARG A 387 12.81 22.07 12.42
N ASN A 388 13.49 23.19 12.70
CA ASN A 388 14.91 23.17 13.06
C ASN A 388 15.09 22.44 14.40
N VAL A 389 15.98 21.46 14.41
CA VAL A 389 16.25 20.57 15.55
C VAL A 389 17.65 20.75 16.13
N ALA A 390 18.35 21.83 15.78
CA ALA A 390 19.73 22.08 16.24
C ALA A 390 19.84 22.02 17.77
N ALA A 391 18.87 22.60 18.50
CA ALA A 391 18.85 22.63 19.96
C ALA A 391 18.71 21.25 20.62
N ILE A 392 18.12 20.27 19.93
CA ILE A 392 17.87 18.92 20.45
C ILE A 392 18.64 17.85 19.69
N ARG A 393 19.57 18.25 18.82
CA ARG A 393 20.27 17.37 17.88
C ARG A 393 20.93 16.17 18.56
N ASP A 394 21.64 16.41 19.66
CA ASP A 394 22.39 15.39 20.39
C ASP A 394 21.45 14.40 21.13
N LEU A 395 20.20 14.79 21.32
CA LEU A 395 19.17 13.98 21.98
C LEU A 395 18.24 13.24 21.01
N LEU A 396 18.26 13.60 19.72
CA LEU A 396 17.37 12.99 18.74
C LEU A 396 17.42 11.45 18.75
N MET A 397 18.62 10.88 18.94
CA MET A 397 18.79 9.42 18.91
C MET A 397 18.18 8.71 20.13
N PHE A 398 17.92 9.45 21.22
CA PHE A 398 17.35 8.92 22.46
C PHE A 398 15.82 9.10 22.54
N GLY A 399 15.20 9.68 21.48
CA GLY A 399 13.77 9.78 21.32
C GLY A 399 13.13 11.02 21.93
N GLU A 400 11.79 11.06 21.82
CA GLU A 400 10.96 12.21 22.21
C GLU A 400 11.13 12.57 23.67
N ALA A 401 11.13 11.59 24.58
CA ALA A 401 11.20 11.79 26.02
C ALA A 401 12.51 12.49 26.45
N ALA A 402 13.63 12.12 25.82
CA ALA A 402 14.93 12.75 26.09
C ALA A 402 14.97 14.18 25.53
N ALA A 403 14.40 14.41 24.36
CA ALA A 403 14.36 15.73 23.72
C ALA A 403 13.42 16.71 24.45
N ALA A 404 12.34 16.25 25.05
CA ALA A 404 11.37 17.08 25.77
C ALA A 404 11.95 17.72 27.03
N GLY A 405 12.94 17.08 27.68
CA GLY A 405 13.59 17.59 28.90
C GLY A 405 14.49 18.83 28.67
N GLN A 406 14.78 19.18 27.41
CA GLN A 406 15.61 20.35 27.05
C GLN A 406 14.89 21.36 26.15
N ALA A 407 13.57 21.26 25.95
CA ALA A 407 12.84 22.32 25.29
C ALA A 407 13.04 23.63 26.08
N PRO A 408 13.54 24.72 25.44
CA PRO A 408 13.66 26.00 26.13
C PRO A 408 12.27 26.39 26.64
N THR A 409 12.16 26.60 27.94
CA THR A 409 11.00 27.31 28.50
C THR A 409 10.93 28.66 27.80
N VAL A 410 9.93 28.83 26.93
CA VAL A 410 9.59 30.18 26.42
C VAL A 410 9.12 30.94 27.64
N THR A 411 10.05 31.68 28.27
CA THR A 411 9.68 32.71 29.17
C THR A 411 9.13 33.86 28.33
N ASP A 412 7.81 33.94 28.27
CA ASP A 412 7.11 35.15 27.88
C ASP A 412 7.44 36.24 28.93
N GLU A 413 8.57 36.90 28.77
CA GLU A 413 8.75 38.20 29.42
C GLU A 413 7.93 39.22 28.62
N PRO A 414 6.93 39.82 29.23
CA PRO A 414 6.24 40.93 28.57
C PRO A 414 7.21 42.11 28.44
N LEU A 415 7.48 42.52 27.21
CA LEU A 415 8.14 43.78 26.89
C LEU A 415 7.33 44.93 27.53
N LEU A 416 7.72 45.35 28.71
CA LEU A 416 7.29 46.60 29.30
C LEU A 416 7.82 47.73 28.41
N LEU A 417 6.96 48.28 27.57
CA LEU A 417 7.16 49.58 26.93
C LEU A 417 7.23 50.64 28.04
N GLN A 418 8.46 51.00 28.41
CA GLN A 418 8.69 52.23 29.18
C GLN A 418 8.43 53.42 28.25
N GLY A 419 7.31 54.10 28.47
CA GLY A 419 7.02 55.42 27.88
C GLY A 419 8.05 56.43 28.36
N ALA A 420 8.67 57.10 27.37
CA ALA A 420 9.40 58.33 27.66
C ALA A 420 8.44 59.53 27.53
N ALA A 421 8.49 60.37 28.52
CA ALA A 421 7.80 61.65 28.62
C ALA A 421 8.22 62.65 27.54
#